data_e9e640dbd76b6d8370894ba79161e79f
#
_entry.id   e9e640dbd76b6d8370894ba79161e79f
#
_cell.length_a   1.000
_cell.length_b   1.000
_cell.length_c   1.000
_cell.angle_alpha   90.00
_cell.angle_beta   90.00
_cell.angle_gamma   90.00
#
_symmetry.space_group_name_H-M   'P 1'
#
loop_
_entity.id
_entity.type
_entity.pdbx_description
1 polymer ?
#
loop_
_entity_poly.entity_id
_entity_poly.type
_entity_poly.pdbx_seq_one_letter_code
_entity_poly.pdbx_strand_id
1 'polypeptide(L)'
;MTTTTPTPGSGAAPLLAVDGLTVGTSQRTLVHDFSLHMAHGERIGLIGESGSGKSMTTTALLGLLPAGVSATGSVRLNSGREGAPSGNLIEASESEMMRIRGRDAAMVFQEPLTALNPLMRVGAQVAEIMLIHKLAPTKAEANRRAVEMLDAVHLPDPAQAARAYPHQLSGGQRQRVMLAMALANDPALLLCDEPTTALDVTVQRQVLDLILELVKQRNTGLLFITHDLAVVANMCTRVLVMNQGVVVEEGTTEEVFTRPQHEYTRGLLAASDLDATDSDGRLFTVASAKEYVPPTREQLAAEAAAAEAAAGQEAPDRDAAQDHEAAPDQPAAATGEVPVMRVTDLVRTYTRDKTSLFAPAPQVHALKGISFEVPRGGRLGVVGESGSGKSTLLRILAGLDQPTSGSAVVAGNEVAGAKEHQLRELRQQLQIVFQDPMGSLDPRMRVEQIISEPLLVRGRNETAAERSQLVAEMLEAVGLPASAAERYPHQFSGGQRQRISIARALICRPQVVVADEPVSALDVSVRAQVLNLLADLVDEYGLTLVFVSHDLNVVRHLCDSVIVMQSGEIVEAGSTETVYRAPQHPYTQRLIASSLTLRQELQHAF
;
A
#
# COMPACT_ATOMS: atom_id res chain seq x y z
N MET A 1 -9.02 -36.74 7.73
CA MET A 1 -9.43 -37.16 6.39
C MET A 1 -8.30 -36.74 5.46
N THR A 2 -7.64 -37.69 4.86
CA THR A 2 -6.47 -37.52 3.97
C THR A 2 -6.89 -36.77 2.71
N THR A 3 -6.48 -35.53 2.57
CA THR A 3 -6.64 -34.75 1.34
C THR A 3 -5.68 -35.26 0.29
N THR A 4 -6.22 -35.88 -0.74
CA THR A 4 -5.49 -36.28 -1.95
C THR A 4 -5.09 -35.04 -2.72
N THR A 5 -3.80 -34.72 -2.73
CA THR A 5 -3.16 -33.76 -3.61
C THR A 5 -3.41 -34.12 -5.08
N PRO A 6 -3.83 -33.19 -5.96
CA PRO A 6 -3.90 -33.49 -7.39
C PRO A 6 -2.48 -33.63 -7.94
N THR A 7 -2.20 -34.77 -8.53
CA THR A 7 -0.92 -35.09 -9.17
C THR A 7 -0.73 -34.21 -10.41
N PRO A 8 0.39 -33.46 -10.55
CA PRO A 8 0.67 -32.72 -11.77
C PRO A 8 0.89 -33.67 -12.93
N GLY A 9 0.14 -33.49 -13.99
CA GLY A 9 0.35 -34.21 -15.27
C GLY A 9 1.63 -33.74 -15.94
N SER A 10 2.41 -34.71 -16.36
CA SER A 10 3.65 -34.72 -17.14
C SER A 10 4.94 -34.88 -16.30
N GLY A 11 5.74 -35.91 -16.64
CA GLY A 11 6.94 -36.39 -15.95
C GLY A 11 8.18 -35.49 -15.95
N ALA A 12 8.04 -34.15 -15.87
CA ALA A 12 9.12 -33.19 -15.67
C ALA A 12 9.29 -32.91 -14.17
N ALA A 13 10.54 -32.91 -13.70
CA ALA A 13 10.85 -32.54 -12.31
C ALA A 13 10.39 -31.11 -12.02
N PRO A 14 9.79 -30.82 -10.83
CA PRO A 14 9.36 -29.47 -10.47
C PRO A 14 10.56 -28.52 -10.42
N LEU A 15 10.32 -27.22 -10.71
CA LEU A 15 11.31 -26.16 -10.52
C LEU A 15 11.71 -26.03 -9.05
N LEU A 16 10.72 -25.96 -8.17
CA LEU A 16 10.90 -25.88 -6.73
C LEU A 16 10.07 -26.98 -6.06
N ALA A 17 10.71 -27.78 -5.21
CA ALA A 17 10.06 -28.76 -4.35
C ALA A 17 10.39 -28.43 -2.90
N VAL A 18 9.38 -28.18 -2.11
CA VAL A 18 9.45 -27.93 -0.66
C VAL A 18 8.62 -28.98 0.03
N ASP A 19 9.24 -29.74 0.94
CA ASP A 19 8.59 -30.83 1.67
C ASP A 19 8.81 -30.61 3.18
N GLY A 20 7.74 -30.39 3.93
CA GLY A 20 7.73 -30.34 5.38
C GLY A 20 8.59 -29.20 5.97
N LEU A 21 8.71 -28.05 5.29
CA LEU A 21 9.50 -26.91 5.78
C LEU A 21 8.91 -26.39 7.08
N THR A 22 9.70 -26.44 8.14
CA THR A 22 9.35 -25.88 9.45
C THR A 22 10.39 -24.83 9.84
N VAL A 23 9.95 -23.62 10.18
CA VAL A 23 10.83 -22.50 10.52
C VAL A 23 10.49 -21.99 11.93
N GLY A 24 11.49 -21.76 12.74
CA GLY A 24 11.25 -21.26 14.09
C GLY A 24 12.50 -20.92 14.88
N THR A 25 12.28 -20.43 16.09
CA THR A 25 13.29 -20.24 17.12
C THR A 25 13.28 -21.43 18.10
N SER A 26 14.20 -21.48 19.05
CA SER A 26 14.17 -22.47 20.13
C SER A 26 12.91 -22.42 21.02
N GLN A 27 12.16 -21.31 20.97
CA GLN A 27 11.00 -21.07 21.84
C GLN A 27 9.66 -21.13 21.10
N ARG A 28 9.64 -20.84 19.77
CA ARG A 28 8.42 -20.73 19.00
C ARG A 28 8.62 -21.14 17.56
N THR A 29 7.75 -21.99 17.05
CA THR A 29 7.64 -22.28 15.62
C THR A 29 6.83 -21.16 14.93
N LEU A 30 7.33 -20.68 13.80
CA LEU A 30 6.74 -19.60 13.00
C LEU A 30 6.07 -20.10 11.72
N VAL A 31 6.61 -21.19 11.13
CA VAL A 31 6.06 -21.88 9.97
C VAL A 31 6.02 -23.36 10.29
N HIS A 32 4.90 -24.01 10.03
CA HIS A 32 4.64 -25.40 10.37
C HIS A 32 4.39 -26.20 9.09
N ASP A 33 5.23 -27.21 8.84
CA ASP A 33 5.02 -28.26 7.82
C ASP A 33 4.60 -27.69 6.43
N PHE A 34 5.27 -26.60 6.01
CA PHE A 34 4.97 -25.96 4.73
C PHE A 34 5.50 -26.83 3.58
N SER A 35 4.61 -27.22 2.66
CA SER A 35 4.95 -28.00 1.49
C SER A 35 4.44 -27.31 0.22
N LEU A 36 5.27 -27.30 -0.84
CA LEU A 36 4.97 -26.64 -2.11
C LEU A 36 5.74 -27.30 -3.25
N HIS A 37 5.04 -27.66 -4.32
CA HIS A 37 5.67 -28.07 -5.59
C HIS A 37 5.29 -27.07 -6.68
N MET A 38 6.28 -26.49 -7.33
CA MET A 38 6.11 -25.46 -8.36
C MET A 38 6.73 -25.94 -9.68
N ALA A 39 5.99 -25.82 -10.78
CA ALA A 39 6.50 -26.08 -12.12
C ALA A 39 7.29 -24.88 -12.68
N HIS A 40 8.08 -25.11 -13.75
CA HIS A 40 8.73 -24.01 -14.47
C HIS A 40 7.70 -23.05 -15.07
N GLY A 41 7.93 -21.75 -14.93
CA GLY A 41 7.03 -20.70 -15.42
C GLY A 41 5.70 -20.58 -14.66
N GLU A 42 5.47 -21.40 -13.62
CA GLU A 42 4.27 -21.33 -12.80
C GLU A 42 4.31 -20.07 -11.91
N ARG A 43 3.12 -19.50 -11.68
CA ARG A 43 2.96 -18.29 -10.85
C ARG A 43 2.05 -18.60 -9.68
N ILE A 44 2.63 -18.59 -8.48
CA ILE A 44 1.95 -18.98 -7.25
C ILE A 44 1.88 -17.78 -6.32
N GLY A 45 0.68 -17.49 -5.80
CA GLY A 45 0.44 -16.49 -4.76
C GLY A 45 0.51 -17.12 -3.37
N LEU A 46 1.21 -16.50 -2.44
CA LEU A 46 1.18 -16.85 -1.03
C LEU A 46 0.55 -15.69 -0.26
N ILE A 47 -0.69 -15.88 0.21
CA ILE A 47 -1.49 -14.84 0.86
C ILE A 47 -1.76 -15.15 2.33
N GLY A 48 -2.14 -14.13 3.09
CA GLY A 48 -2.47 -14.21 4.52
C GLY A 48 -2.15 -12.91 5.24
N GLU A 49 -2.58 -12.77 6.48
CA GLU A 49 -2.31 -11.59 7.31
C GLU A 49 -0.83 -11.40 7.64
N SER A 50 -0.45 -10.19 8.09
CA SER A 50 0.89 -9.93 8.62
C SER A 50 1.19 -10.83 9.80
N GLY A 51 2.43 -11.37 9.81
CA GLY A 51 2.82 -12.34 10.84
C GLY A 51 2.33 -13.77 10.61
N SER A 52 1.65 -14.08 9.50
CA SER A 52 1.26 -15.47 9.17
C SER A 52 2.43 -16.37 8.76
N GLY A 53 3.65 -15.83 8.59
CA GLY A 53 4.86 -16.61 8.25
C GLY A 53 5.35 -16.50 6.81
N LYS A 54 4.67 -15.77 5.91
CA LYS A 54 4.98 -15.66 4.48
C LYS A 54 6.43 -15.25 4.19
N SER A 55 6.89 -14.12 4.73
CA SER A 55 8.27 -13.65 4.54
C SER A 55 9.31 -14.57 5.18
N MET A 56 8.95 -15.23 6.30
CA MET A 56 9.83 -16.25 6.91
C MET A 56 9.99 -17.46 6.00
N THR A 57 8.91 -17.86 5.30
CA THR A 57 8.97 -18.94 4.31
C THR A 57 9.93 -18.59 3.17
N THR A 58 9.79 -17.42 2.53
CA THR A 58 10.67 -17.04 1.41
C THR A 58 12.13 -16.83 1.82
N THR A 59 12.38 -16.24 2.98
CA THR A 59 13.76 -16.11 3.48
C THR A 59 14.37 -17.45 3.80
N ALA A 60 13.59 -18.44 4.29
CA ALA A 60 14.05 -19.80 4.49
C ALA A 60 14.44 -20.49 3.18
N LEU A 61 13.64 -20.32 2.10
CA LEU A 61 13.94 -20.89 0.78
C LEU A 61 15.30 -20.44 0.22
N LEU A 62 15.75 -19.22 0.58
CA LEU A 62 17.03 -18.68 0.16
C LEU A 62 18.12 -18.75 1.24
N GLY A 63 17.86 -19.38 2.39
CA GLY A 63 18.82 -19.46 3.48
C GLY A 63 19.18 -18.08 4.07
N LEU A 64 18.22 -17.12 4.07
CA LEU A 64 18.39 -15.74 4.57
C LEU A 64 17.71 -15.52 5.93
N LEU A 65 17.57 -16.58 6.72
CA LEU A 65 16.94 -16.50 8.03
C LEU A 65 17.74 -15.63 9.01
N PRO A 66 17.06 -14.83 9.86
CA PRO A 66 17.72 -14.03 10.90
C PRO A 66 18.47 -14.91 11.92
N ALA A 67 19.43 -14.32 12.62
CA ALA A 67 20.15 -14.99 13.70
C ALA A 67 19.18 -15.53 14.77
N GLY A 68 19.35 -16.80 15.17
CA GLY A 68 18.50 -17.47 16.15
C GLY A 68 17.22 -18.09 15.59
N VAL A 69 16.97 -17.97 14.28
CA VAL A 69 15.91 -18.68 13.57
C VAL A 69 16.53 -19.80 12.73
N SER A 70 15.95 -20.98 12.76
CA SER A 70 16.39 -22.14 12.01
C SER A 70 15.26 -22.76 11.19
N ALA A 71 15.61 -23.48 10.15
CA ALA A 71 14.69 -24.24 9.34
C ALA A 71 15.03 -25.73 9.32
N THR A 72 14.01 -26.57 9.18
CA THR A 72 14.12 -28.02 8.96
C THR A 72 13.19 -28.42 7.81
N GLY A 73 13.35 -29.63 7.26
CA GLY A 73 12.61 -30.10 6.10
C GLY A 73 13.47 -30.21 4.85
N SER A 74 12.85 -30.23 3.68
CA SER A 74 13.56 -30.34 2.42
C SER A 74 13.16 -29.24 1.44
N VAL A 75 14.14 -28.54 0.87
CA VAL A 75 13.96 -27.55 -0.20
C VAL A 75 14.91 -27.90 -1.34
N ARG A 76 14.37 -28.14 -2.53
CA ARG A 76 15.14 -28.45 -3.73
C ARG A 76 14.76 -27.52 -4.86
N LEU A 77 15.76 -26.92 -5.50
CA LEU A 77 15.61 -26.05 -6.67
C LEU A 77 16.22 -26.75 -7.89
N ASN A 78 15.41 -26.96 -8.92
CA ASN A 78 15.85 -27.51 -10.20
C ASN A 78 15.80 -26.40 -11.27
N SER A 79 16.84 -25.58 -11.33
CA SER A 79 16.90 -24.47 -12.30
C SER A 79 17.20 -24.94 -13.73
N GLY A 80 17.55 -26.20 -13.93
CA GLY A 80 17.99 -26.75 -15.22
C GLY A 80 19.35 -26.22 -15.68
N ARG A 81 20.07 -25.46 -14.87
CA ARG A 81 21.38 -24.87 -15.22
C ARG A 81 22.53 -25.78 -14.83
N GLU A 82 23.54 -25.83 -15.70
CA GLU A 82 24.76 -26.56 -15.43
C GLU A 82 25.46 -26.08 -14.16
N GLY A 83 25.83 -27.01 -13.26
CA GLY A 83 26.46 -26.71 -11.98
C GLY A 83 25.53 -26.14 -10.90
N ALA A 84 24.20 -26.20 -11.11
CA ALA A 84 23.26 -25.90 -10.04
C ALA A 84 23.32 -26.99 -8.96
N PRO A 85 23.30 -26.62 -7.65
CA PRO A 85 23.22 -27.58 -6.57
C PRO A 85 21.95 -28.41 -6.65
N SER A 86 22.08 -29.74 -6.52
CA SER A 86 20.95 -30.69 -6.57
C SER A 86 20.49 -31.17 -5.19
N GLY A 87 21.16 -30.69 -4.13
CA GLY A 87 20.90 -31.09 -2.74
C GLY A 87 19.77 -30.31 -2.07
N ASN A 88 19.53 -30.65 -0.79
CA ASN A 88 18.63 -29.92 0.07
C ASN A 88 19.22 -28.54 0.43
N LEU A 89 18.54 -27.44 0.05
CA LEU A 89 19.02 -26.09 0.28
C LEU A 89 19.05 -25.70 1.77
N ILE A 90 18.28 -26.36 2.61
CA ILE A 90 18.28 -26.13 4.07
C ILE A 90 19.62 -26.59 4.69
N GLU A 91 20.26 -27.59 4.10
CA GLU A 91 21.53 -28.15 4.54
C GLU A 91 22.73 -27.59 3.76
N ALA A 92 22.47 -26.76 2.75
CA ALA A 92 23.50 -26.22 1.89
C ALA A 92 24.44 -25.27 2.63
N SER A 93 25.72 -25.37 2.32
CA SER A 93 26.72 -24.44 2.83
C SER A 93 26.50 -23.03 2.27
N GLU A 94 26.97 -21.99 2.96
CA GLU A 94 26.89 -20.61 2.48
C GLU A 94 27.55 -20.44 1.09
N SER A 95 28.63 -21.17 0.81
CA SER A 95 29.29 -21.17 -0.49
C SER A 95 28.42 -21.76 -1.62
N GLU A 96 27.55 -22.69 -1.32
CA GLU A 96 26.56 -23.23 -2.26
C GLU A 96 25.39 -22.26 -2.44
N MET A 97 24.88 -21.69 -1.35
CA MET A 97 23.81 -20.68 -1.41
C MET A 97 24.24 -19.43 -2.17
N MET A 98 25.49 -18.97 -2.02
CA MET A 98 26.04 -17.84 -2.80
C MET A 98 26.04 -18.11 -4.32
N ARG A 99 26.10 -19.36 -4.77
CA ARG A 99 26.01 -19.70 -6.19
C ARG A 99 24.59 -19.67 -6.73
N ILE A 100 23.59 -19.90 -5.86
CA ILE A 100 22.17 -19.93 -6.20
C ILE A 100 21.57 -18.52 -6.18
N ARG A 101 21.83 -17.77 -5.09
CA ARG A 101 21.26 -16.43 -4.88
C ARG A 101 21.70 -15.46 -5.98
N GLY A 102 20.74 -14.87 -6.68
CA GLY A 102 20.97 -13.91 -7.76
C GLY A 102 21.37 -14.54 -9.11
N ARG A 103 21.50 -15.88 -9.19
CA ARG A 103 21.77 -16.63 -10.42
C ARG A 103 20.59 -17.55 -10.79
N ASP A 104 20.25 -18.48 -9.90
CA ASP A 104 19.22 -19.50 -10.13
C ASP A 104 17.89 -19.10 -9.49
N ALA A 105 17.96 -18.47 -8.32
CA ALA A 105 16.83 -17.87 -7.63
C ALA A 105 17.17 -16.44 -7.21
N ALA A 106 16.23 -15.52 -7.35
CA ALA A 106 16.36 -14.12 -6.96
C ALA A 106 15.17 -13.69 -6.12
N MET A 107 15.34 -12.61 -5.34
CA MET A 107 14.29 -12.06 -4.50
C MET A 107 14.17 -10.56 -4.69
N VAL A 108 12.93 -10.08 -4.78
CA VAL A 108 12.55 -8.67 -4.68
C VAL A 108 12.00 -8.46 -3.28
N PHE A 109 12.66 -7.59 -2.52
CA PHE A 109 12.32 -7.30 -1.12
C PHE A 109 11.24 -6.21 -1.01
N GLN A 110 10.57 -6.17 0.13
CA GLN A 110 9.49 -5.25 0.45
C GLN A 110 9.91 -3.76 0.37
N GLU A 111 11.10 -3.43 0.89
CA GLU A 111 11.58 -2.06 0.97
C GLU A 111 12.78 -1.79 0.05
N PRO A 112 12.62 -0.99 -1.03
CA PRO A 112 13.73 -0.65 -1.93
C PRO A 112 14.87 0.11 -1.26
N LEU A 113 14.58 0.92 -0.24
CA LEU A 113 15.59 1.74 0.43
C LEU A 113 16.57 0.91 1.27
N THR A 114 16.13 -0.21 1.81
CA THR A 114 16.97 -1.12 2.58
C THR A 114 17.77 -2.07 1.69
N ALA A 115 17.26 -2.37 0.49
CA ALA A 115 17.89 -3.28 -0.45
C ALA A 115 18.94 -2.60 -1.36
N LEU A 116 18.80 -1.30 -1.66
CA LEU A 116 19.73 -0.56 -2.50
C LEU A 116 20.80 0.13 -1.66
N ASN A 117 22.07 -0.01 -2.06
CA ASN A 117 23.18 0.71 -1.44
C ASN A 117 23.12 2.21 -1.79
N PRO A 118 22.84 3.12 -0.83
CA PRO A 118 22.67 4.55 -1.11
C PRO A 118 23.94 5.25 -1.60
N LEU A 119 25.12 4.67 -1.37
CA LEU A 119 26.42 5.21 -1.74
C LEU A 119 26.92 4.70 -3.10
N MET A 120 26.16 3.82 -3.75
CA MET A 120 26.55 3.19 -5.01
C MET A 120 25.58 3.60 -6.14
N ARG A 121 26.11 3.86 -7.34
CA ARG A 121 25.28 4.17 -8.50
C ARG A 121 24.44 2.97 -8.91
N VAL A 122 23.23 3.24 -9.38
CA VAL A 122 22.23 2.23 -9.73
C VAL A 122 22.76 1.23 -10.78
N GLY A 123 23.33 1.71 -11.88
CA GLY A 123 23.88 0.84 -12.92
C GLY A 123 25.02 -0.04 -12.43
N ALA A 124 25.82 0.44 -11.46
CA ALA A 124 26.88 -0.35 -10.86
C ALA A 124 26.35 -1.48 -9.99
N GLN A 125 25.23 -1.28 -9.27
CA GLN A 125 24.57 -2.33 -8.47
C GLN A 125 23.98 -3.43 -9.35
N VAL A 126 23.35 -3.08 -10.47
CA VAL A 126 22.85 -4.06 -11.45
C VAL A 126 24.00 -4.83 -12.09
N ALA A 127 25.09 -4.15 -12.49
CA ALA A 127 26.27 -4.77 -13.10
C ALA A 127 27.01 -5.70 -12.15
N GLU A 128 27.04 -5.40 -10.85
CA GLU A 128 27.73 -6.17 -9.82
C GLU A 128 27.23 -7.61 -9.74
N ILE A 129 25.92 -7.81 -9.85
CA ILE A 129 25.31 -9.15 -9.79
C ILE A 129 25.83 -10.05 -10.92
N MET A 130 25.97 -9.49 -12.13
CA MET A 130 26.53 -10.23 -13.27
C MET A 130 28.01 -10.55 -13.09
N LEU A 131 28.78 -9.64 -12.45
CA LEU A 131 30.21 -9.83 -12.19
C LEU A 131 30.47 -10.86 -11.10
N ILE A 132 29.69 -10.86 -10.01
CA ILE A 132 29.79 -11.83 -8.92
C ILE A 132 29.63 -13.24 -9.45
N HIS A 133 28.66 -13.48 -10.32
CA HIS A 133 28.40 -14.79 -10.91
C HIS A 133 29.20 -15.09 -12.18
N LYS A 134 30.13 -14.19 -12.56
CA LYS A 134 31.00 -14.32 -13.76
C LYS A 134 30.20 -14.54 -15.06
N LEU A 135 28.99 -13.99 -15.13
CA LEU A 135 28.13 -14.06 -16.32
C LEU A 135 28.41 -12.92 -17.33
N ALA A 136 29.16 -11.91 -16.92
CA ALA A 136 29.74 -10.90 -17.80
C ALA A 136 31.28 -11.05 -17.77
N PRO A 137 31.93 -11.16 -18.95
CA PRO A 137 33.40 -11.39 -19.01
C PRO A 137 34.22 -10.15 -18.60
N THR A 138 33.66 -8.96 -18.71
CA THR A 138 34.31 -7.70 -18.37
C THR A 138 33.35 -6.74 -17.66
N LYS A 139 33.91 -5.79 -16.91
CA LYS A 139 33.14 -4.71 -16.28
C LYS A 139 32.42 -3.82 -17.31
N ALA A 140 33.06 -3.62 -18.47
CA ALA A 140 32.44 -2.85 -19.56
C ALA A 140 31.18 -3.53 -20.09
N GLU A 141 31.23 -4.84 -20.29
CA GLU A 141 30.09 -5.66 -20.71
C GLU A 141 28.99 -5.69 -19.64
N ALA A 142 29.35 -5.87 -18.35
CA ALA A 142 28.38 -5.81 -17.25
C ALA A 142 27.66 -4.46 -17.19
N ASN A 143 28.38 -3.35 -17.36
CA ASN A 143 27.77 -2.01 -17.39
C ASN A 143 26.85 -1.82 -18.59
N ARG A 144 27.20 -2.33 -19.77
CA ARG A 144 26.33 -2.27 -20.95
C ARG A 144 25.03 -3.02 -20.72
N ARG A 145 25.12 -4.29 -20.24
CA ARG A 145 23.95 -5.11 -19.90
C ARG A 145 23.14 -4.50 -18.78
N ALA A 146 23.77 -3.82 -17.82
CA ALA A 146 23.04 -3.11 -16.77
C ALA A 146 22.13 -2.00 -17.34
N VAL A 147 22.61 -1.24 -18.34
CA VAL A 147 21.78 -0.24 -19.03
C VAL A 147 20.64 -0.91 -19.79
N GLU A 148 20.89 -2.02 -20.47
CA GLU A 148 19.86 -2.81 -21.17
C GLU A 148 18.78 -3.34 -20.19
N MET A 149 19.20 -3.78 -18.99
CA MET A 149 18.25 -4.21 -17.94
C MET A 149 17.43 -3.06 -17.39
N LEU A 150 18.03 -1.85 -17.25
CA LEU A 150 17.30 -0.66 -16.82
C LEU A 150 16.30 -0.19 -17.89
N ASP A 151 16.61 -0.40 -19.18
CA ASP A 151 15.68 -0.18 -20.29
C ASP A 151 14.54 -1.21 -20.27
N ALA A 152 14.85 -2.49 -20.08
CA ALA A 152 13.86 -3.57 -19.98
C ALA A 152 12.85 -3.38 -18.84
N VAL A 153 13.22 -2.66 -17.78
CA VAL A 153 12.29 -2.28 -16.70
C VAL A 153 11.67 -0.89 -16.90
N HIS A 154 11.72 -0.37 -18.12
CA HIS A 154 11.10 0.89 -18.56
C HIS A 154 11.50 2.10 -17.68
N LEU A 155 12.78 2.21 -17.30
CA LEU A 155 13.27 3.43 -16.66
C LEU A 155 13.46 4.54 -17.71
N PRO A 156 13.00 5.77 -17.42
CA PRO A 156 13.28 6.92 -18.29
C PRO A 156 14.79 7.15 -18.39
N ASP A 157 15.29 7.37 -19.60
CA ASP A 157 16.73 7.56 -19.88
C ASP A 157 17.61 6.56 -19.11
N PRO A 158 17.66 5.28 -19.53
CA PRO A 158 18.37 4.23 -18.80
C PRO A 158 19.84 4.52 -18.58
N ALA A 159 20.48 5.23 -19.52
CA ALA A 159 21.89 5.62 -19.43
C ALA A 159 22.14 6.70 -18.36
N GLN A 160 21.23 7.65 -18.20
CA GLN A 160 21.26 8.63 -17.12
C GLN A 160 20.90 7.98 -15.79
N ALA A 161 19.86 7.15 -15.77
CA ALA A 161 19.43 6.40 -14.58
C ALA A 161 20.57 5.53 -14.03
N ALA A 162 21.35 4.86 -14.88
CA ALA A 162 22.51 4.06 -14.47
C ALA A 162 23.57 4.87 -13.70
N ARG A 163 23.66 6.18 -13.94
CA ARG A 163 24.62 7.09 -13.26
C ARG A 163 24.06 7.71 -11.99
N ALA A 164 22.75 7.63 -11.78
CA ALA A 164 22.07 8.16 -10.60
C ALA A 164 22.34 7.31 -9.35
N TYR A 165 22.17 7.93 -8.18
CA TYR A 165 22.14 7.25 -6.89
C TYR A 165 20.69 6.95 -6.50
N PRO A 166 20.43 5.95 -5.66
CA PRO A 166 19.07 5.57 -5.27
C PRO A 166 18.21 6.72 -4.73
N HIS A 167 18.78 7.64 -3.95
CA HIS A 167 18.06 8.79 -3.39
C HIS A 167 17.59 9.82 -4.44
N GLN A 168 18.13 9.77 -5.66
CA GLN A 168 17.75 10.64 -6.78
C GLN A 168 16.56 10.10 -7.58
N LEU A 169 16.12 8.87 -7.30
CA LEU A 169 15.04 8.17 -7.99
C LEU A 169 13.74 8.21 -7.16
N SER A 170 12.59 8.19 -7.84
CA SER A 170 11.29 8.01 -7.19
C SER A 170 11.14 6.61 -6.60
N GLY A 171 10.11 6.39 -5.75
CA GLY A 171 9.81 5.07 -5.17
C GLY A 171 9.63 3.99 -6.23
N GLY A 172 8.79 4.22 -7.23
CA GLY A 172 8.56 3.28 -8.33
C GLY A 172 9.80 3.05 -9.21
N GLN A 173 10.64 4.08 -9.42
CA GLN A 173 11.91 3.91 -10.14
C GLN A 173 12.88 3.04 -9.36
N ARG A 174 12.98 3.19 -8.03
CA ARG A 174 13.81 2.31 -7.18
C ARG A 174 13.31 0.87 -7.21
N GLN A 175 11.98 0.67 -7.21
CA GLN A 175 11.39 -0.66 -7.32
C GLN A 175 11.74 -1.33 -8.64
N ARG A 176 11.67 -0.60 -9.76
CA ARG A 176 12.09 -1.08 -11.08
C ARG A 176 13.59 -1.42 -11.12
N VAL A 177 14.44 -0.65 -10.43
CA VAL A 177 15.86 -0.98 -10.28
C VAL A 177 16.06 -2.29 -9.52
N MET A 178 15.34 -2.53 -8.42
CA MET A 178 15.40 -3.82 -7.71
C MET A 178 14.96 -4.97 -8.61
N LEU A 179 13.92 -4.77 -9.40
CA LEU A 179 13.46 -5.77 -10.37
C LEU A 179 14.55 -6.03 -11.43
N ALA A 180 15.21 -4.98 -11.95
CA ALA A 180 16.35 -5.12 -12.87
C ALA A 180 17.50 -5.91 -12.23
N MET A 181 17.81 -5.65 -10.97
CA MET A 181 18.82 -6.42 -10.22
C MET A 181 18.42 -7.88 -10.06
N ALA A 182 17.19 -8.15 -9.65
CA ALA A 182 16.70 -9.51 -9.45
C ALA A 182 16.72 -10.33 -10.76
N LEU A 183 16.38 -9.71 -11.88
CA LEU A 183 16.31 -10.36 -13.21
C LEU A 183 17.61 -10.28 -14.02
N ALA A 184 18.68 -9.65 -13.52
CA ALA A 184 19.91 -9.40 -14.26
C ALA A 184 20.60 -10.67 -14.80
N ASN A 185 20.40 -11.80 -14.15
CA ASN A 185 20.97 -13.10 -14.51
C ASN A 185 19.94 -14.11 -15.00
N ASP A 186 18.75 -13.66 -15.38
CA ASP A 186 17.63 -14.50 -15.84
C ASP A 186 17.32 -15.69 -14.91
N PRO A 187 17.03 -15.45 -13.62
CA PRO A 187 16.83 -16.55 -12.66
C PRO A 187 15.66 -17.45 -13.07
N ALA A 188 15.76 -18.76 -12.74
CA ALA A 188 14.67 -19.69 -12.96
C ALA A 188 13.50 -19.47 -12.00
N LEU A 189 13.79 -18.96 -10.78
CA LEU A 189 12.81 -18.64 -9.73
C LEU A 189 12.94 -17.19 -9.28
N LEU A 190 11.83 -16.46 -9.29
CA LEU A 190 11.70 -15.12 -8.72
C LEU A 190 10.77 -15.18 -7.49
N LEU A 191 11.29 -14.74 -6.34
CA LEU A 191 10.51 -14.55 -5.12
C LEU A 191 10.21 -13.06 -4.98
N CYS A 192 8.96 -12.67 -4.86
CA CYS A 192 8.54 -11.30 -4.63
C CYS A 192 7.86 -11.21 -3.26
N ASP A 193 8.49 -10.52 -2.31
CA ASP A 193 7.92 -10.29 -0.98
C ASP A 193 7.36 -8.87 -0.90
N GLU A 194 6.05 -8.75 -1.09
CA GLU A 194 5.31 -7.49 -1.11
C GLU A 194 5.96 -6.39 -1.98
N PRO A 195 6.23 -6.66 -3.27
CA PRO A 195 7.07 -5.79 -4.09
C PRO A 195 6.44 -4.43 -4.44
N THR A 196 5.18 -4.19 -4.11
CA THR A 196 4.47 -2.96 -4.45
C THR A 196 3.93 -2.22 -3.23
N THR A 197 4.19 -2.69 -2.03
CA THR A 197 3.85 -1.99 -0.78
C THR A 197 4.52 -0.60 -0.77
N ALA A 198 3.78 0.45 -0.39
CA ALA A 198 4.21 1.85 -0.41
C ALA A 198 4.35 2.51 -1.81
N LEU A 199 3.75 1.94 -2.84
CA LEU A 199 3.57 2.59 -4.14
C LEU A 199 2.12 3.11 -4.27
N ASP A 200 1.95 4.22 -5.00
CA ASP A 200 0.61 4.66 -5.40
C ASP A 200 0.00 3.68 -6.44
N VAL A 201 -1.34 3.67 -6.54
CA VAL A 201 -2.08 2.67 -7.34
C VAL A 201 -1.65 2.63 -8.81
N THR A 202 -1.32 3.78 -9.40
CA THR A 202 -0.89 3.87 -10.81
C THR A 202 0.49 3.25 -11.01
N VAL A 203 1.44 3.57 -10.13
CA VAL A 203 2.80 3.00 -10.18
C VAL A 203 2.78 1.52 -9.81
N GLN A 204 1.95 1.13 -8.84
CA GLN A 204 1.73 -0.28 -8.47
C GLN A 204 1.30 -1.10 -9.69
N ARG A 205 0.27 -0.67 -10.41
CA ARG A 205 -0.21 -1.36 -11.62
C ARG A 205 0.90 -1.50 -12.65
N GLN A 206 1.63 -0.44 -12.95
CA GLN A 206 2.74 -0.46 -13.92
C GLN A 206 3.86 -1.43 -13.52
N VAL A 207 4.19 -1.54 -12.23
CA VAL A 207 5.22 -2.47 -11.74
C VAL A 207 4.72 -3.91 -11.81
N LEU A 208 3.46 -4.17 -11.48
CA LEU A 208 2.86 -5.51 -11.57
C LEU A 208 2.79 -6.00 -13.03
N ASP A 209 2.32 -5.17 -13.96
CA ASP A 209 2.27 -5.49 -15.39
C ASP A 209 3.67 -5.80 -15.92
N LEU A 210 4.67 -5.01 -15.52
CA LEU A 210 6.08 -5.22 -15.89
C LEU A 210 6.62 -6.56 -15.33
N ILE A 211 6.36 -6.88 -14.06
CA ILE A 211 6.76 -8.19 -13.47
C ILE A 211 6.12 -9.32 -14.26
N LEU A 212 4.82 -9.23 -14.55
CA LEU A 212 4.07 -10.26 -15.28
C LEU A 212 4.62 -10.47 -16.70
N GLU A 213 4.91 -9.39 -17.41
CA GLU A 213 5.51 -9.40 -18.73
C GLU A 213 6.88 -10.12 -18.72
N LEU A 214 7.80 -9.66 -17.85
CA LEU A 214 9.16 -10.19 -17.79
C LEU A 214 9.20 -11.65 -17.34
N VAL A 215 8.35 -12.06 -16.40
CA VAL A 215 8.23 -13.44 -15.91
C VAL A 215 7.71 -14.37 -17.02
N LYS A 216 6.69 -13.93 -17.78
CA LYS A 216 6.15 -14.69 -18.92
C LYS A 216 7.16 -14.83 -20.04
N GLN A 217 7.84 -13.73 -20.44
CA GLN A 217 8.83 -13.74 -21.52
C GLN A 217 10.02 -14.67 -21.23
N ARG A 218 10.43 -14.79 -19.95
CA ARG A 218 11.61 -15.56 -19.53
C ARG A 218 11.27 -16.95 -19.02
N ASN A 219 9.98 -17.32 -18.97
CA ASN A 219 9.49 -18.56 -18.36
C ASN A 219 10.01 -18.77 -16.93
N THR A 220 10.11 -17.68 -16.15
CA THR A 220 10.56 -17.66 -14.76
C THR A 220 9.42 -18.11 -13.85
N GLY A 221 9.68 -19.06 -12.94
CA GLY A 221 8.73 -19.39 -11.87
C GLY A 221 8.60 -18.22 -10.91
N LEU A 222 7.37 -17.84 -10.52
CA LEU A 222 7.09 -16.73 -9.64
C LEU A 222 6.40 -17.18 -8.36
N LEU A 223 7.02 -16.95 -7.21
CA LEU A 223 6.34 -17.01 -5.90
C LEU A 223 6.11 -15.58 -5.42
N PHE A 224 4.84 -15.17 -5.42
CA PHE A 224 4.42 -13.81 -5.15
C PHE A 224 3.73 -13.71 -3.80
N ILE A 225 4.31 -12.96 -2.88
CA ILE A 225 3.75 -12.71 -1.55
C ILE A 225 3.12 -11.33 -1.54
N THR A 226 1.89 -11.28 -1.11
CA THR A 226 1.17 -10.03 -0.83
C THR A 226 -0.01 -10.30 0.12
N HIS A 227 -0.49 -9.25 0.74
CA HIS A 227 -1.76 -9.24 1.45
C HIS A 227 -2.91 -8.73 0.56
N ASP A 228 -2.62 -8.26 -0.66
CA ASP A 228 -3.60 -7.73 -1.61
C ASP A 228 -4.10 -8.85 -2.55
N LEU A 229 -5.36 -9.26 -2.36
CA LEU A 229 -5.98 -10.35 -3.11
C LEU A 229 -6.25 -9.99 -4.57
N ALA A 230 -6.52 -8.70 -4.88
CA ALA A 230 -6.71 -8.23 -6.24
C ALA A 230 -5.42 -8.40 -7.05
N VAL A 231 -4.27 -8.10 -6.43
CA VAL A 231 -2.96 -8.34 -7.04
C VAL A 231 -2.74 -9.81 -7.36
N VAL A 232 -3.09 -10.71 -6.43
CA VAL A 232 -2.92 -12.16 -6.64
C VAL A 232 -3.86 -12.68 -7.74
N ALA A 233 -5.10 -12.18 -7.81
CA ALA A 233 -6.05 -12.53 -8.87
C ALA A 233 -5.48 -12.24 -10.27
N ASN A 234 -4.76 -11.13 -10.42
CA ASN A 234 -4.12 -10.71 -11.66
C ASN A 234 -2.83 -11.48 -11.97
N MET A 235 -1.98 -11.70 -10.97
CA MET A 235 -0.60 -12.17 -11.15
C MET A 235 -0.48 -13.70 -11.18
N CYS A 236 -1.29 -14.42 -10.41
CA CYS A 236 -1.06 -15.82 -10.05
C CYS A 236 -2.13 -16.75 -10.60
N THR A 237 -1.72 -17.98 -10.92
CA THR A 237 -2.62 -19.04 -11.41
C THR A 237 -3.03 -20.01 -10.31
N ARG A 238 -2.23 -20.09 -9.24
CA ARG A 238 -2.48 -20.91 -8.04
C ARG A 238 -2.20 -20.08 -6.79
N VAL A 239 -2.92 -20.36 -5.73
CA VAL A 239 -2.85 -19.60 -4.48
C VAL A 239 -2.72 -20.57 -3.31
N LEU A 240 -1.84 -20.21 -2.36
CA LEU A 240 -1.75 -20.80 -1.03
C LEU A 240 -2.17 -19.75 -0.01
N VAL A 241 -3.08 -20.10 0.87
CA VAL A 241 -3.56 -19.24 1.96
C VAL A 241 -2.89 -19.68 3.26
N MET A 242 -2.15 -18.77 3.88
CA MET A 242 -1.38 -19.05 5.09
C MET A 242 -1.97 -18.32 6.30
N ASN A 243 -2.24 -19.06 7.35
CA ASN A 243 -2.71 -18.53 8.62
C ASN A 243 -1.89 -19.11 9.77
N GLN A 244 -1.36 -18.26 10.65
CA GLN A 244 -0.60 -18.66 11.85
C GLN A 244 0.48 -19.72 11.57
N GLY A 245 1.20 -19.59 10.46
CA GLY A 245 2.30 -20.48 10.08
C GLY A 245 1.88 -21.75 9.35
N VAL A 246 0.61 -21.96 9.08
CA VAL A 246 0.07 -23.15 8.42
C VAL A 246 -0.62 -22.77 7.11
N VAL A 247 -0.43 -23.56 6.04
CA VAL A 247 -1.25 -23.46 4.83
C VAL A 247 -2.62 -24.05 5.12
N VAL A 248 -3.65 -23.21 5.11
CA VAL A 248 -5.03 -23.60 5.45
C VAL A 248 -5.87 -23.94 4.22
N GLU A 249 -5.50 -23.41 3.07
CA GLU A 249 -6.17 -23.67 1.79
C GLU A 249 -5.20 -23.52 0.62
N GLU A 250 -5.35 -24.34 -0.40
CA GLU A 250 -4.58 -24.30 -1.65
C GLU A 250 -5.49 -24.67 -2.81
N GLY A 251 -5.35 -23.99 -3.95
CA GLY A 251 -6.09 -24.28 -5.17
C GLY A 251 -5.74 -23.32 -6.30
N THR A 252 -6.44 -23.45 -7.42
CA THR A 252 -6.38 -22.43 -8.47
C THR A 252 -6.92 -21.11 -7.96
N THR A 253 -6.48 -19.99 -8.54
CA THR A 253 -6.97 -18.66 -8.16
C THR A 253 -8.49 -18.58 -8.26
N GLU A 254 -9.09 -19.20 -9.31
CA GLU A 254 -10.53 -19.27 -9.48
C GLU A 254 -11.21 -20.02 -8.33
N GLU A 255 -10.72 -21.22 -7.99
CA GLU A 255 -11.33 -22.06 -6.93
C GLU A 255 -11.30 -21.38 -5.57
N VAL A 256 -10.13 -20.85 -5.18
CA VAL A 256 -9.93 -20.22 -3.85
C VAL A 256 -10.75 -18.95 -3.71
N PHE A 257 -10.90 -18.15 -4.79
CA PHE A 257 -11.53 -16.84 -4.70
C PHE A 257 -13.05 -16.86 -4.97
N THR A 258 -13.56 -17.85 -5.70
CA THR A 258 -15.01 -17.96 -5.97
C THR A 258 -15.69 -19.02 -5.11
N ARG A 259 -14.96 -20.02 -4.60
CA ARG A 259 -15.49 -21.15 -3.81
C ARG A 259 -14.58 -21.52 -2.63
N PRO A 260 -14.21 -20.54 -1.77
CA PRO A 260 -13.34 -20.80 -0.62
C PRO A 260 -13.94 -21.87 0.31
N GLN A 261 -13.12 -22.84 0.69
CA GLN A 261 -13.53 -23.91 1.59
C GLN A 261 -13.25 -23.57 3.05
N HIS A 262 -12.16 -22.87 3.32
CA HIS A 262 -11.74 -22.52 4.67
C HIS A 262 -12.38 -21.20 5.10
N GLU A 263 -12.86 -21.12 6.36
CA GLU A 263 -13.52 -19.90 6.88
C GLU A 263 -12.58 -18.68 6.89
N TYR A 264 -11.31 -18.88 7.18
CA TYR A 264 -10.31 -17.82 7.15
C TYR A 264 -10.14 -17.21 5.75
N THR A 265 -10.10 -18.05 4.71
CA THR A 265 -10.05 -17.60 3.31
C THR A 265 -11.27 -16.75 2.96
N ARG A 266 -12.46 -17.21 3.36
CA ARG A 266 -13.71 -16.45 3.19
C ARG A 266 -13.65 -15.11 3.90
N GLY A 267 -13.08 -15.09 5.11
CA GLY A 267 -12.85 -13.86 5.87
C GLY A 267 -11.92 -12.88 5.19
N LEU A 268 -10.82 -13.36 4.62
CA LEU A 268 -9.88 -12.52 3.86
C LEU A 268 -10.53 -11.93 2.60
N LEU A 269 -11.29 -12.74 1.86
CA LEU A 269 -12.03 -12.30 0.67
C LEU A 269 -13.05 -11.22 1.03
N ALA A 270 -13.84 -11.44 2.07
CA ALA A 270 -14.82 -10.49 2.56
C ALA A 270 -14.18 -9.15 2.93
N ALA A 271 -13.06 -9.17 3.67
CA ALA A 271 -12.35 -7.96 4.07
C ALA A 271 -11.63 -7.24 2.91
N SER A 272 -11.38 -7.95 1.80
CA SER A 272 -10.79 -7.38 0.58
C SER A 272 -11.81 -6.74 -0.34
N ASP A 273 -13.06 -7.13 -0.24
CA ASP A 273 -14.15 -6.63 -1.08
C ASP A 273 -14.73 -5.35 -0.48
N LEU A 274 -14.15 -4.20 -0.83
CA LEU A 274 -14.60 -2.89 -0.36
C LEU A 274 -15.97 -2.47 -0.93
N ASP A 275 -16.49 -3.18 -1.92
CA ASP A 275 -17.84 -2.98 -2.45
C ASP A 275 -18.91 -3.76 -1.68
N ALA A 276 -18.48 -4.74 -0.85
CA ALA A 276 -19.37 -5.55 -0.04
C ALA A 276 -19.49 -5.00 1.39
N THR A 277 -20.73 -4.76 1.82
CA THR A 277 -21.07 -4.33 3.18
C THR A 277 -22.04 -5.30 3.82
N ASP A 278 -22.05 -5.33 5.16
CA ASP A 278 -23.06 -6.04 5.93
C ASP A 278 -24.42 -5.30 5.94
N SER A 279 -25.41 -5.84 6.67
CA SER A 279 -26.76 -5.25 6.79
C SER A 279 -26.77 -3.85 7.42
N ASP A 280 -25.73 -3.47 8.15
CA ASP A 280 -25.57 -2.18 8.80
C ASP A 280 -24.75 -1.18 7.96
N GLY A 281 -24.37 -1.57 6.71
CA GLY A 281 -23.58 -0.77 5.80
C GLY A 281 -22.07 -0.73 6.13
N ARG A 282 -21.59 -1.61 7.02
CA ARG A 282 -20.18 -1.71 7.41
C ARG A 282 -19.42 -2.66 6.51
N LEU A 283 -18.16 -2.36 6.27
CA LEU A 283 -17.24 -3.28 5.57
C LEU A 283 -17.13 -4.59 6.36
N PHE A 284 -17.12 -5.70 5.62
CA PHE A 284 -16.83 -6.98 6.22
C PHE A 284 -15.41 -7.02 6.79
N THR A 285 -15.28 -7.67 7.93
CA THR A 285 -14.00 -8.02 8.54
C THR A 285 -13.85 -9.54 8.52
N VAL A 286 -12.64 -10.05 8.77
CA VAL A 286 -12.42 -11.50 8.88
C VAL A 286 -13.36 -12.12 9.94
N ALA A 287 -13.65 -11.40 11.00
CA ALA A 287 -14.54 -11.87 12.08
C ALA A 287 -16.04 -11.82 11.72
N SER A 288 -16.47 -10.86 10.90
CA SER A 288 -17.88 -10.68 10.51
C SER A 288 -18.26 -11.38 9.21
N ALA A 289 -17.32 -12.05 8.54
CA ALA A 289 -17.48 -12.63 7.21
C ALA A 289 -18.43 -13.84 7.10
N LYS A 290 -19.14 -14.22 8.16
CA LYS A 290 -20.06 -15.38 8.11
C LYS A 290 -21.20 -15.19 7.12
N GLU A 291 -21.64 -13.97 6.92
CA GLU A 291 -22.72 -13.59 5.99
C GLU A 291 -22.21 -13.26 4.57
N TYR A 292 -20.89 -13.16 4.40
CA TYR A 292 -20.31 -12.85 3.10
C TYR A 292 -20.42 -14.04 2.14
N VAL A 293 -20.93 -13.76 0.96
CA VAL A 293 -21.00 -14.71 -0.16
C VAL A 293 -20.06 -14.22 -1.25
N PRO A 294 -18.98 -14.95 -1.56
CA PRO A 294 -18.09 -14.61 -2.66
C PRO A 294 -18.86 -14.55 -3.99
N PRO A 295 -18.50 -13.63 -4.91
CA PRO A 295 -19.14 -13.56 -6.21
C PRO A 295 -18.87 -14.85 -7.01
N THR A 296 -19.91 -15.37 -7.65
CA THR A 296 -19.76 -16.51 -8.56
C THR A 296 -19.20 -16.04 -9.91
N ARG A 297 -18.57 -16.97 -10.67
CA ARG A 297 -18.10 -16.67 -12.04
C ARG A 297 -19.21 -16.11 -12.93
N GLU A 298 -20.44 -16.64 -12.83
CA GLU A 298 -21.58 -16.16 -13.60
C GLU A 298 -21.97 -14.74 -13.24
N GLN A 299 -21.93 -14.38 -11.95
CA GLN A 299 -22.17 -13.00 -11.50
C GLN A 299 -21.08 -12.05 -11.99
N LEU A 300 -19.81 -12.42 -11.89
CA LEU A 300 -18.68 -11.63 -12.39
C LEU A 300 -18.78 -11.40 -13.90
N ALA A 301 -19.13 -12.43 -14.68
CA ALA A 301 -19.32 -12.32 -16.12
C ALA A 301 -20.53 -11.42 -16.48
N ALA A 302 -21.63 -11.48 -15.72
CA ALA A 302 -22.79 -10.64 -15.92
C ALA A 302 -22.51 -9.17 -15.58
N GLU A 303 -21.75 -8.91 -14.51
CA GLU A 303 -21.31 -7.56 -14.12
C GLU A 303 -20.37 -6.97 -15.19
N ALA A 304 -19.41 -7.75 -15.71
CA ALA A 304 -18.51 -7.32 -16.78
C ALA A 304 -19.28 -6.94 -18.06
N ALA A 305 -20.23 -7.79 -18.49
CA ALA A 305 -21.07 -7.52 -19.66
C ALA A 305 -21.96 -6.28 -19.47
N ALA A 306 -22.47 -6.05 -18.25
CA ALA A 306 -23.25 -4.85 -17.94
C ALA A 306 -22.38 -3.58 -17.98
N ALA A 307 -21.14 -3.64 -17.49
CA ALA A 307 -20.18 -2.54 -17.53
C ALA A 307 -19.79 -2.18 -18.99
N GLU A 308 -19.52 -3.18 -19.83
CA GLU A 308 -19.25 -2.99 -21.27
C GLU A 308 -20.44 -2.38 -22.01
N ALA A 309 -21.67 -2.84 -21.72
CA ALA A 309 -22.88 -2.31 -22.31
C ALA A 309 -23.14 -0.85 -21.92
N ALA A 310 -22.86 -0.47 -20.68
CA ALA A 310 -22.93 0.90 -20.19
C ALA A 310 -21.90 1.81 -20.88
N ALA A 311 -20.66 1.35 -21.02
CA ALA A 311 -19.58 2.08 -21.71
C ALA A 311 -19.86 2.26 -23.22
N GLY A 312 -20.58 1.31 -23.86
CA GLY A 312 -20.97 1.38 -25.27
C GLY A 312 -22.15 2.32 -25.57
N GLN A 313 -22.92 2.73 -24.54
CA GLN A 313 -24.08 3.64 -24.71
C GLN A 313 -23.72 5.12 -24.51
N GLU A 314 -22.53 5.46 -23.99
CA GLU A 314 -22.08 6.83 -23.72
C GLU A 314 -21.08 7.37 -24.77
N ALA A 315 -21.32 7.13 -26.06
CA ALA A 315 -20.62 7.87 -27.12
C ALA A 315 -21.56 8.96 -27.69
N PRO A 316 -21.60 10.18 -27.12
CA PRO A 316 -22.24 11.29 -27.80
C PRO A 316 -21.38 11.78 -28.95
N ASP A 317 -22.04 12.07 -30.05
CA ASP A 317 -21.58 12.68 -31.31
C ASP A 317 -20.58 13.83 -31.04
N ARG A 318 -19.30 13.66 -31.44
CA ARG A 318 -18.21 14.60 -31.19
C ARG A 318 -18.09 15.70 -32.23
N ASP A 319 -19.20 16.36 -32.60
CA ASP A 319 -19.17 17.47 -33.57
C ASP A 319 -19.92 18.73 -33.11
N ALA A 320 -19.91 19.06 -31.84
CA ALA A 320 -20.37 20.38 -31.36
C ALA A 320 -19.69 20.76 -30.04
N ALA A 321 -18.40 21.00 -30.05
CA ALA A 321 -17.74 21.62 -28.90
C ALA A 321 -17.13 22.96 -29.31
N GLN A 322 -17.94 24.01 -29.16
CA GLN A 322 -17.44 25.38 -29.03
C GLN A 322 -16.96 25.61 -27.59
N ASP A 323 -15.82 26.29 -27.50
CA ASP A 323 -15.15 26.74 -26.29
C ASP A 323 -16.11 27.28 -25.21
N HIS A 324 -16.20 26.56 -24.10
CA HIS A 324 -16.54 27.13 -22.80
C HIS A 324 -15.59 26.53 -21.77
N GLU A 325 -14.63 27.32 -21.32
CA GLU A 325 -13.93 27.15 -20.05
C GLU A 325 -14.99 27.19 -18.92
N ALA A 326 -15.57 26.03 -18.59
CA ALA A 326 -16.37 25.87 -17.40
C ALA A 326 -15.43 25.58 -16.23
N ALA A 327 -15.33 26.50 -15.29
CA ALA A 327 -14.75 26.23 -13.97
C ALA A 327 -15.42 24.97 -13.35
N PRO A 328 -14.66 24.09 -12.66
CA PRO A 328 -15.22 22.88 -12.07
C PRO A 328 -16.38 23.25 -11.12
N ASP A 329 -17.48 22.53 -11.27
CA ASP A 329 -18.68 22.70 -10.46
C ASP A 329 -18.32 22.46 -8.99
N GLN A 330 -18.27 23.53 -8.19
CA GLN A 330 -17.99 23.41 -6.77
C GLN A 330 -19.11 22.63 -6.11
N PRO A 331 -18.84 21.72 -5.15
CA PRO A 331 -19.89 21.06 -4.38
C PRO A 331 -20.81 22.13 -3.79
N ALA A 332 -22.07 22.13 -4.22
CA ALA A 332 -23.05 23.14 -3.86
C ALA A 332 -23.14 23.26 -2.34
N ALA A 333 -22.89 24.44 -1.82
CA ALA A 333 -23.23 24.85 -0.45
C ALA A 333 -24.75 24.82 -0.32
N ALA A 334 -25.31 23.66 -0.02
CA ALA A 334 -26.68 23.50 0.41
C ALA A 334 -26.72 23.76 1.92
N THR A 335 -27.23 24.88 2.31
CA THR A 335 -27.58 25.44 3.61
C THR A 335 -26.70 26.63 3.97
N GLY A 336 -27.30 27.73 4.41
CA GLY A 336 -26.64 28.99 4.80
C GLY A 336 -25.79 28.90 6.09
N GLU A 337 -25.19 27.75 6.38
CA GLU A 337 -24.25 27.53 7.47
C GLU A 337 -22.82 27.85 7.03
N VAL A 338 -22.09 28.53 7.91
CA VAL A 338 -20.68 28.85 7.68
C VAL A 338 -19.87 27.55 7.62
N PRO A 339 -19.12 27.29 6.53
CA PRO A 339 -18.32 26.07 6.44
C PRO A 339 -17.26 26.04 7.55
N VAL A 340 -16.98 24.85 8.08
CA VAL A 340 -15.92 24.67 9.10
C VAL A 340 -14.53 24.84 8.51
N MET A 341 -14.39 24.59 7.19
CA MET A 341 -13.15 24.80 6.47
C MET A 341 -13.44 25.51 5.14
N ARG A 342 -12.67 26.58 4.88
CA ARG A 342 -12.71 27.33 3.62
C ARG A 342 -11.29 27.59 3.14
N VAL A 343 -10.98 27.15 1.94
CA VAL A 343 -9.71 27.37 1.25
C VAL A 343 -9.98 28.19 -0.01
N THR A 344 -9.22 29.27 -0.22
CA THR A 344 -9.42 30.19 -1.35
C THR A 344 -8.08 30.52 -2.00
N ASP A 345 -7.94 30.19 -3.27
CA ASP A 345 -6.77 30.46 -4.13
C ASP A 345 -5.43 30.13 -3.47
N LEU A 346 -5.37 28.98 -2.79
CA LEU A 346 -4.22 28.56 -2.00
C LEU A 346 -3.05 28.15 -2.90
N VAL A 347 -1.93 28.88 -2.79
CA VAL A 347 -0.70 28.62 -3.54
C VAL A 347 0.44 28.26 -2.59
N ARG A 348 1.22 27.24 -2.94
CA ARG A 348 2.47 26.92 -2.26
C ARG A 348 3.59 26.64 -3.23
N THR A 349 4.66 27.43 -3.16
CA THR A 349 5.88 27.25 -3.96
C THR A 349 7.08 27.05 -3.05
N TYR A 350 7.81 25.95 -3.25
CA TYR A 350 9.08 25.69 -2.57
C TYR A 350 10.24 26.06 -3.48
N THR A 351 11.24 26.71 -2.91
CA THR A 351 12.50 27.02 -3.61
C THR A 351 13.54 25.99 -3.19
N ARG A 352 14.10 25.24 -4.15
CA ARG A 352 15.20 24.32 -3.89
C ARG A 352 16.55 25.04 -3.88
N ASP A 353 17.53 24.42 -3.22
CA ASP A 353 18.90 24.94 -3.23
C ASP A 353 19.46 25.04 -4.65
N LYS A 354 20.23 26.09 -4.89
CA LYS A 354 20.84 26.34 -6.20
C LYS A 354 21.84 25.22 -6.52
N THR A 355 21.68 24.60 -7.68
CA THR A 355 22.62 23.61 -8.22
C THR A 355 23.89 24.24 -8.79
N SER A 356 23.87 25.57 -9.04
CA SER A 356 25.00 26.37 -9.52
C SER A 356 24.89 27.80 -9.03
N LEU A 357 26.01 28.47 -8.82
CA LEU A 357 26.07 29.89 -8.40
C LEU A 357 25.40 30.85 -9.39
N PHE A 358 25.31 30.47 -10.65
CA PHE A 358 24.79 31.32 -11.75
C PHE A 358 23.40 30.91 -12.23
N ALA A 359 22.84 29.79 -11.76
CA ALA A 359 21.49 29.37 -12.13
C ALA A 359 20.45 29.92 -11.14
N PRO A 360 19.22 30.31 -11.60
CA PRO A 360 18.12 30.59 -10.70
C PRO A 360 17.80 29.32 -9.87
N ALA A 361 17.40 29.51 -8.62
CA ALA A 361 17.00 28.41 -7.77
C ALA A 361 15.74 27.73 -8.36
N PRO A 362 15.73 26.40 -8.55
CA PRO A 362 14.56 25.70 -9.07
C PRO A 362 13.37 25.88 -8.12
N GLN A 363 12.22 26.22 -8.68
CA GLN A 363 10.97 26.34 -7.95
C GLN A 363 10.09 25.11 -8.19
N VAL A 364 9.43 24.64 -7.14
CA VAL A 364 8.44 23.57 -7.19
C VAL A 364 7.11 24.14 -6.73
N HIS A 365 6.16 24.25 -7.64
CA HIS A 365 4.80 24.68 -7.34
C HIS A 365 4.01 23.49 -6.81
N ALA A 366 3.94 23.36 -5.49
CA ALA A 366 3.26 22.25 -4.84
C ALA A 366 1.73 22.42 -4.81
N LEU A 367 1.25 23.68 -4.72
CA LEU A 367 -0.17 24.06 -4.85
C LEU A 367 -0.27 25.27 -5.77
N LYS A 368 -1.29 25.29 -6.64
CA LYS A 368 -1.43 26.28 -7.72
C LYS A 368 -2.84 26.93 -7.77
N GLY A 369 -3.28 27.48 -6.64
CA GLY A 369 -4.58 28.18 -6.58
C GLY A 369 -5.74 27.24 -6.28
N ILE A 370 -5.63 26.45 -5.20
CA ILE A 370 -6.70 25.52 -4.81
C ILE A 370 -7.78 26.25 -4.03
N SER A 371 -9.05 25.94 -4.36
CA SER A 371 -10.21 26.48 -3.65
C SER A 371 -11.23 25.38 -3.39
N PHE A 372 -11.72 25.27 -2.15
CA PHE A 372 -12.80 24.35 -1.76
C PHE A 372 -13.36 24.72 -0.39
N GLU A 373 -14.52 24.17 -0.06
CA GLU A 373 -15.16 24.32 1.25
C GLU A 373 -15.58 22.97 1.81
N VAL A 374 -15.58 22.85 3.16
CA VAL A 374 -16.07 21.67 3.86
C VAL A 374 -17.10 22.12 4.89
N PRO A 375 -18.36 21.67 4.79
CA PRO A 375 -19.38 21.97 5.78
C PRO A 375 -19.07 21.26 7.11
N ARG A 376 -19.67 21.73 8.21
CA ARG A 376 -19.55 21.08 9.51
C ARG A 376 -20.15 19.66 9.45
N GLY A 377 -19.44 18.68 9.99
CA GLY A 377 -19.82 17.26 9.92
C GLY A 377 -19.65 16.62 8.53
N GLY A 378 -19.18 17.39 7.53
CA GLY A 378 -18.92 16.87 6.19
C GLY A 378 -17.69 15.96 6.15
N ARG A 379 -17.67 15.04 5.19
CA ARG A 379 -16.58 14.09 4.97
C ARG A 379 -16.02 14.31 3.57
N LEU A 380 -14.83 14.93 3.51
CA LEU A 380 -14.13 15.24 2.25
C LEU A 380 -12.99 14.26 2.01
N GLY A 381 -13.02 13.56 0.89
CA GLY A 381 -11.89 12.81 0.36
C GLY A 381 -10.95 13.70 -0.46
N VAL A 382 -9.64 13.52 -0.29
CA VAL A 382 -8.61 14.16 -1.11
C VAL A 382 -7.78 13.06 -1.75
N VAL A 383 -7.90 12.88 -3.07
CA VAL A 383 -7.25 11.79 -3.80
C VAL A 383 -6.27 12.30 -4.86
N GLY A 384 -5.32 11.47 -5.24
CA GLY A 384 -4.32 11.75 -6.27
C GLY A 384 -3.04 10.96 -6.05
N GLU A 385 -2.18 10.92 -7.06
CA GLU A 385 -0.88 10.24 -7.02
C GLU A 385 0.09 10.88 -6.03
N SER A 386 1.19 10.17 -5.75
CA SER A 386 2.31 10.72 -4.96
C SER A 386 2.87 11.97 -5.62
N GLY A 387 3.05 13.05 -4.83
CA GLY A 387 3.52 14.34 -5.33
C GLY A 387 2.44 15.24 -5.94
N SER A 388 1.15 14.88 -5.91
CA SER A 388 0.06 15.75 -6.38
C SER A 388 -0.22 16.99 -5.52
N GLY A 389 0.40 17.09 -4.31
CA GLY A 389 0.25 18.22 -3.39
C GLY A 389 -0.57 17.95 -2.13
N LYS A 390 -1.16 16.76 -1.98
CA LYS A 390 -2.03 16.38 -0.83
C LYS A 390 -1.39 16.67 0.53
N SER A 391 -0.22 16.12 0.79
CA SER A 391 0.48 16.32 2.09
C SER A 391 0.90 17.78 2.32
N THR A 392 1.17 18.56 1.25
CA THR A 392 1.41 20.00 1.37
C THR A 392 0.14 20.73 1.80
N LEU A 393 -1.00 20.40 1.17
CA LEU A 393 -2.30 20.92 1.56
C LEU A 393 -2.59 20.62 3.03
N LEU A 394 -2.46 19.37 3.47
CA LEU A 394 -2.69 18.98 4.86
C LEU A 394 -1.80 19.74 5.85
N ARG A 395 -0.52 19.90 5.54
CA ARG A 395 0.41 20.65 6.40
C ARG A 395 -0.02 22.10 6.57
N ILE A 396 -0.51 22.73 5.51
CA ILE A 396 -1.03 24.11 5.59
C ILE A 396 -2.30 24.13 6.43
N LEU A 397 -3.28 23.27 6.18
CA LEU A 397 -4.53 23.21 6.94
C LEU A 397 -4.30 23.01 8.45
N ALA A 398 -3.28 22.24 8.79
CA ALA A 398 -2.88 21.98 10.18
C ALA A 398 -1.99 23.09 10.81
N GLY A 399 -1.66 24.14 10.07
CA GLY A 399 -0.75 25.19 10.52
C GLY A 399 0.69 24.70 10.72
N LEU A 400 1.11 23.65 10.02
CA LEU A 400 2.47 23.11 10.05
C LEU A 400 3.35 23.69 8.91
N ASP A 401 2.73 24.32 7.92
CA ASP A 401 3.40 25.04 6.84
C ASP A 401 2.59 26.31 6.49
N GLN A 402 3.23 27.28 5.83
CA GLN A 402 2.60 28.54 5.44
C GLN A 402 2.40 28.56 3.92
N PRO A 403 1.24 29.01 3.42
CA PRO A 403 1.04 29.20 1.99
C PRO A 403 1.91 30.35 1.46
N THR A 404 2.19 30.35 0.17
CA THR A 404 2.85 31.46 -0.52
C THR A 404 1.85 32.59 -0.76
N SER A 405 0.59 32.27 -1.08
CA SER A 405 -0.54 33.20 -1.22
C SER A 405 -1.85 32.45 -1.06
N GLY A 406 -2.97 33.18 -1.00
CA GLY A 406 -4.30 32.63 -0.75
C GLY A 406 -4.65 32.61 0.74
N SER A 407 -5.81 32.06 1.06
CA SER A 407 -6.38 32.00 2.41
C SER A 407 -6.82 30.58 2.75
N ALA A 408 -6.67 30.20 4.02
CA ALA A 408 -7.18 28.95 4.57
C ALA A 408 -7.75 29.20 5.97
N VAL A 409 -9.05 29.15 6.10
CA VAL A 409 -9.78 29.27 7.38
C VAL A 409 -10.23 27.90 7.82
N VAL A 410 -9.84 27.46 9.02
CA VAL A 410 -10.19 26.17 9.60
C VAL A 410 -10.73 26.38 11.00
N ALA A 411 -11.94 25.90 11.26
CA ALA A 411 -12.65 26.06 12.54
C ALA A 411 -12.63 27.52 13.03
N GLY A 412 -12.82 28.48 12.11
CA GLY A 412 -12.81 29.91 12.39
C GLY A 412 -11.41 30.54 12.54
N ASN A 413 -10.33 29.76 12.41
CA ASN A 413 -8.95 30.27 12.52
C ASN A 413 -8.33 30.45 11.13
N GLU A 414 -7.86 31.67 10.79
CA GLU A 414 -7.06 31.90 9.59
C GLU A 414 -5.66 31.30 9.78
N VAL A 415 -5.25 30.44 8.87
CA VAL A 415 -3.94 29.76 8.90
C VAL A 415 -2.87 30.57 8.17
N ALA A 416 -3.26 31.24 7.06
CA ALA A 416 -2.33 32.03 6.26
C ALA A 416 -1.79 33.23 7.06
N GLY A 417 -0.47 33.33 7.19
CA GLY A 417 0.19 34.40 7.95
C GLY A 417 0.02 34.32 9.47
N ALA A 418 -0.65 33.31 10.01
CA ALA A 418 -0.85 33.16 11.45
C ALA A 418 0.47 32.93 12.19
N LYS A 419 0.62 33.58 13.34
CA LYS A 419 1.75 33.35 14.23
C LYS A 419 1.51 32.14 15.11
N GLU A 420 2.58 31.51 15.62
CA GLU A 420 2.55 30.28 16.42
C GLU A 420 1.52 30.35 17.59
N HIS A 421 1.40 31.49 18.26
CA HIS A 421 0.44 31.62 19.36
C HIS A 421 -1.02 31.64 18.91
N GLN A 422 -1.32 32.02 17.67
CA GLN A 422 -2.66 32.02 17.07
C GLN A 422 -3.07 30.62 16.62
N LEU A 423 -2.10 29.78 16.26
CA LEU A 423 -2.34 28.39 15.85
C LEU A 423 -2.66 27.43 17.02
N ARG A 424 -2.57 27.90 18.26
CA ARG A 424 -2.86 27.03 19.43
C ARG A 424 -4.33 26.59 19.48
N GLU A 425 -5.24 27.51 19.20
CA GLU A 425 -6.68 27.20 19.16
C GLU A 425 -6.98 26.27 18.01
N LEU A 426 -6.42 26.52 16.84
CA LEU A 426 -6.53 25.62 15.69
C LEU A 426 -6.10 24.20 16.05
N ARG A 427 -4.94 24.00 16.71
CA ARG A 427 -4.42 22.67 17.08
C ARG A 427 -5.27 21.94 18.14
N GLN A 428 -6.13 22.62 18.87
CA GLN A 428 -7.11 21.97 19.73
C GLN A 428 -8.34 21.51 18.95
N GLN A 429 -8.70 22.25 17.90
CA GLN A 429 -9.89 22.00 17.11
C GLN A 429 -9.64 21.14 15.87
N LEU A 430 -8.39 21.08 15.39
CA LEU A 430 -7.97 20.20 14.31
C LEU A 430 -6.87 19.25 14.79
N GLN A 431 -7.07 17.95 14.58
CA GLN A 431 -6.10 16.92 14.88
C GLN A 431 -5.77 16.07 13.65
N ILE A 432 -4.56 15.49 13.65
CA ILE A 432 -4.05 14.72 12.51
C ILE A 432 -3.83 13.28 12.91
N VAL A 433 -4.32 12.36 12.08
CA VAL A 433 -3.90 10.95 12.06
C VAL A 433 -2.90 10.79 10.92
N PHE A 434 -1.65 10.49 11.25
CA PHE A 434 -0.55 10.40 10.28
C PHE A 434 -0.49 9.04 9.58
N GLN A 435 0.10 9.03 8.40
CA GLN A 435 0.29 7.85 7.54
C GLN A 435 1.12 6.75 8.20
N ASP A 436 2.22 7.11 8.86
CA ASP A 436 3.10 6.16 9.55
C ASP A 436 2.90 6.26 11.07
N PRO A 437 2.19 5.27 11.68
CA PRO A 437 2.02 5.24 13.11
C PRO A 437 3.33 4.99 13.87
N MET A 438 4.35 4.35 13.24
CA MET A 438 5.66 4.15 13.87
C MET A 438 6.43 5.46 14.01
N GLY A 439 6.47 6.26 12.96
CA GLY A 439 7.13 7.57 12.97
C GLY A 439 6.39 8.62 13.79
N SER A 440 5.08 8.44 14.02
CA SER A 440 4.25 9.39 14.75
C SER A 440 4.15 9.13 16.26
N LEU A 441 4.51 7.94 16.74
CA LEU A 441 4.48 7.56 18.15
C LEU A 441 5.92 7.45 18.69
N ASP A 442 6.28 8.20 19.73
CA ASP A 442 7.63 8.06 20.35
C ASP A 442 7.77 6.66 20.98
N PRO A 443 8.69 5.82 20.47
CA PRO A 443 8.84 4.44 20.94
C PRO A 443 9.33 4.32 22.40
N ARG A 444 9.80 5.43 23.00
CA ARG A 444 10.29 5.50 24.39
C ARG A 444 9.21 5.92 25.38
N MET A 445 8.06 6.40 24.88
CA MET A 445 6.92 6.81 25.72
C MET A 445 5.91 5.67 25.86
N ARG A 446 5.25 5.59 27.02
CA ARG A 446 4.11 4.70 27.20
C ARG A 446 2.89 5.22 26.44
N VAL A 447 1.98 4.33 26.07
CA VAL A 447 0.76 4.67 25.33
C VAL A 447 -0.08 5.72 26.07
N GLU A 448 -0.19 5.66 27.39
CA GLU A 448 -0.85 6.70 28.21
C GLU A 448 -0.26 8.08 27.97
N GLN A 449 1.06 8.20 27.96
CA GLN A 449 1.76 9.47 27.76
C GLN A 449 1.55 10.01 26.36
N ILE A 450 1.59 9.12 25.34
CA ILE A 450 1.37 9.47 23.93
C ILE A 450 -0.05 9.98 23.70
N ILE A 451 -1.06 9.25 24.22
CA ILE A 451 -2.46 9.62 24.02
C ILE A 451 -2.78 10.91 24.79
N SER A 452 -2.24 11.09 26.02
CA SER A 452 -2.52 12.27 26.84
C SER A 452 -1.70 13.50 26.44
N GLU A 453 -0.69 13.38 25.58
CA GLU A 453 0.18 14.51 25.16
C GLU A 453 -0.61 15.75 24.67
N PRO A 454 -1.65 15.62 23.81
CA PRO A 454 -2.43 16.76 23.37
C PRO A 454 -3.18 17.50 24.48
N LEU A 455 -3.45 16.84 25.63
CA LEU A 455 -4.08 17.44 26.80
C LEU A 455 -3.13 18.32 27.63
N LEU A 456 -1.80 18.24 27.39
CA LEU A 456 -0.80 19.02 28.12
C LEU A 456 -0.64 20.46 27.62
N VAL A 457 -1.44 20.88 26.66
CA VAL A 457 -1.41 22.25 26.10
C VAL A 457 -1.90 23.25 27.17
N ARG A 458 -1.23 24.40 27.27
CA ARG A 458 -1.59 25.46 28.21
C ARG A 458 -3.05 25.91 28.03
N GLY A 459 -3.79 25.99 29.13
CA GLY A 459 -5.21 26.36 29.16
C GLY A 459 -6.16 25.19 29.45
N ARG A 460 -5.67 23.97 29.50
CA ARG A 460 -6.38 22.79 30.01
C ARG A 460 -5.99 22.55 31.48
N ASN A 461 -6.97 22.17 32.28
CA ASN A 461 -6.82 22.07 33.75
C ASN A 461 -7.07 20.63 34.27
N GLU A 462 -7.08 19.63 33.39
CA GLU A 462 -7.29 18.23 33.80
C GLU A 462 -6.17 17.77 34.75
N THR A 463 -6.55 17.17 35.85
CA THR A 463 -5.64 16.50 36.79
C THR A 463 -5.01 15.24 36.15
N ALA A 464 -3.96 14.72 36.74
CA ALA A 464 -3.35 13.48 36.27
C ALA A 464 -4.36 12.31 36.29
N ALA A 465 -5.22 12.23 37.30
CA ALA A 465 -6.24 11.20 37.40
C ALA A 465 -7.31 11.31 36.29
N GLU A 466 -7.78 12.53 36.02
CA GLU A 466 -8.74 12.78 34.94
C GLU A 466 -8.14 12.46 33.58
N ARG A 467 -6.86 12.79 33.33
CA ARG A 467 -6.17 12.40 32.07
C ARG A 467 -6.07 10.90 31.92
N SER A 468 -5.70 10.17 32.99
CA SER A 468 -5.62 8.70 32.93
C SER A 468 -7.00 8.07 32.66
N GLN A 469 -8.06 8.64 33.21
CA GLN A 469 -9.43 8.21 32.95
C GLN A 469 -9.82 8.46 31.47
N LEU A 470 -9.56 9.66 30.94
CA LEU A 470 -9.82 9.99 29.54
C LEU A 470 -9.04 9.08 28.57
N VAL A 471 -7.80 8.74 28.92
CA VAL A 471 -7.00 7.78 28.13
C VAL A 471 -7.63 6.39 28.15
N ALA A 472 -8.10 5.92 29.30
CA ALA A 472 -8.77 4.61 29.39
C ALA A 472 -10.05 4.57 28.56
N GLU A 473 -10.90 5.59 28.68
CA GLU A 473 -12.12 5.75 27.87
C GLU A 473 -11.81 5.77 26.36
N MET A 474 -10.76 6.50 25.95
CA MET A 474 -10.38 6.61 24.54
C MET A 474 -9.78 5.30 24.01
N LEU A 475 -9.01 4.55 24.83
CA LEU A 475 -8.52 3.23 24.45
C LEU A 475 -9.69 2.26 24.22
N GLU A 476 -10.71 2.27 25.08
CA GLU A 476 -11.92 1.46 24.92
C GLU A 476 -12.69 1.86 23.66
N ALA A 477 -12.84 3.16 23.39
CA ALA A 477 -13.50 3.68 22.18
C ALA A 477 -12.81 3.20 20.88
N VAL A 478 -11.47 3.02 20.88
CA VAL A 478 -10.75 2.47 19.73
C VAL A 478 -10.61 0.93 19.80
N GLY A 479 -11.32 0.26 20.69
CA GLY A 479 -11.33 -1.20 20.82
C GLY A 479 -10.02 -1.79 21.37
N LEU A 480 -9.31 -1.05 22.22
CA LEU A 480 -8.13 -1.50 22.95
C LEU A 480 -8.44 -1.56 24.47
N PRO A 481 -7.93 -2.56 25.20
CA PRO A 481 -8.15 -2.63 26.65
C PRO A 481 -7.43 -1.48 27.36
N ALA A 482 -7.99 -0.97 28.47
CA ALA A 482 -7.40 0.09 29.28
C ALA A 482 -5.95 -0.25 29.74
N SER A 483 -5.64 -1.54 29.96
CA SER A 483 -4.29 -2.01 30.30
C SER A 483 -3.23 -1.75 29.22
N ALA A 484 -3.65 -1.41 28.00
CA ALA A 484 -2.75 -1.00 26.92
C ALA A 484 -2.00 0.30 27.25
N ALA A 485 -2.54 1.15 28.14
CA ALA A 485 -1.96 2.41 28.58
C ALA A 485 -0.53 2.27 29.11
N GLU A 486 -0.21 1.18 29.80
CA GLU A 486 1.10 0.95 30.43
C GLU A 486 2.18 0.43 29.47
N ARG A 487 1.79 0.00 28.27
CA ARG A 487 2.67 -0.62 27.29
C ARG A 487 3.34 0.41 26.38
N TYR A 488 4.37 -0.03 25.63
CA TYR A 488 5.10 0.78 24.67
C TYR A 488 4.66 0.47 23.23
N PRO A 489 4.77 1.43 22.27
CA PRO A 489 4.32 1.27 20.90
C PRO A 489 4.86 0.02 20.18
N HIS A 490 6.13 -0.35 20.41
CA HIS A 490 6.76 -1.52 19.81
C HIS A 490 6.13 -2.87 20.21
N GLN A 491 5.30 -2.89 21.26
CA GLN A 491 4.60 -4.09 21.75
C GLN A 491 3.23 -4.31 21.09
N PHE A 492 2.88 -3.50 20.11
CA PHE A 492 1.59 -3.54 19.41
C PHE A 492 1.78 -3.84 17.92
N SER A 493 0.76 -4.46 17.30
CA SER A 493 0.69 -4.63 15.85
C SER A 493 0.50 -3.29 15.13
N GLY A 494 0.69 -3.25 13.81
CA GLY A 494 0.47 -2.05 12.98
C GLY A 494 -0.91 -1.45 13.17
N GLY A 495 -1.96 -2.26 13.09
CA GLY A 495 -3.34 -1.81 13.28
C GLY A 495 -3.64 -1.33 14.70
N GLN A 496 -3.06 -1.97 15.73
CA GLN A 496 -3.20 -1.48 17.11
C GLN A 496 -2.49 -0.13 17.30
N ARG A 497 -1.33 0.08 16.71
CA ARG A 497 -0.65 1.38 16.71
C ARG A 497 -1.46 2.45 16.00
N GLN A 498 -2.12 2.10 14.88
CA GLN A 498 -3.02 3.02 14.18
C GLN A 498 -4.20 3.43 15.07
N ARG A 499 -4.80 2.48 15.80
CA ARG A 499 -5.85 2.78 16.78
C ARG A 499 -5.35 3.69 17.90
N ILE A 500 -4.12 3.52 18.39
CA ILE A 500 -3.48 4.43 19.34
C ILE A 500 -3.31 5.84 18.75
N SER A 501 -2.90 5.95 17.48
CA SER A 501 -2.79 7.24 16.78
C SER A 501 -4.15 7.93 16.64
N ILE A 502 -5.21 7.18 16.33
CA ILE A 502 -6.58 7.69 16.30
C ILE A 502 -7.02 8.15 17.69
N ALA A 503 -6.78 7.34 18.75
CA ALA A 503 -7.09 7.70 20.13
C ALA A 503 -6.41 9.01 20.54
N ARG A 504 -5.12 9.20 20.20
CA ARG A 504 -4.38 10.45 20.44
C ARG A 504 -5.02 11.64 19.75
N ALA A 505 -5.47 11.48 18.49
CA ALA A 505 -6.12 12.55 17.75
C ALA A 505 -7.48 12.93 18.34
N LEU A 506 -8.24 11.98 18.86
CA LEU A 506 -9.61 12.19 19.33
C LEU A 506 -9.72 12.62 20.79
N ILE A 507 -8.70 12.44 21.63
CA ILE A 507 -8.75 12.72 23.06
C ILE A 507 -9.09 14.20 23.38
N CYS A 508 -8.74 15.11 22.47
CA CYS A 508 -9.09 16.53 22.59
C CYS A 508 -10.53 16.87 22.17
N ARG A 509 -11.29 15.90 21.62
CA ARG A 509 -12.60 16.11 20.99
C ARG A 509 -12.56 17.24 19.97
N PRO A 510 -11.74 17.13 18.90
CA PRO A 510 -11.58 18.17 17.89
C PRO A 510 -12.87 18.36 17.08
N GLN A 511 -12.98 19.49 16.36
CA GLN A 511 -14.06 19.69 15.38
C GLN A 511 -13.71 19.06 14.02
N VAL A 512 -12.41 19.01 13.69
CA VAL A 512 -11.87 18.53 12.41
C VAL A 512 -10.82 17.47 12.66
N VAL A 513 -10.94 16.35 11.98
CA VAL A 513 -9.89 15.33 11.90
C VAL A 513 -9.37 15.27 10.47
N VAL A 514 -8.06 15.37 10.34
CA VAL A 514 -7.35 15.18 9.07
C VAL A 514 -6.65 13.83 9.14
N ALA A 515 -7.01 12.90 8.27
CA ALA A 515 -6.42 11.57 8.21
C ALA A 515 -5.56 11.45 6.94
N ASP A 516 -4.24 11.43 7.12
CA ASP A 516 -3.26 11.33 6.02
C ASP A 516 -2.91 9.86 5.79
N GLU A 517 -3.51 9.24 4.77
CA GLU A 517 -3.33 7.84 4.38
C GLU A 517 -3.35 6.84 5.56
N PRO A 518 -4.35 6.90 6.45
CA PRO A 518 -4.30 6.21 7.74
C PRO A 518 -4.37 4.68 7.64
N VAL A 519 -4.61 4.12 6.45
CA VAL A 519 -4.77 2.68 6.24
C VAL A 519 -3.83 2.11 5.16
N SER A 520 -2.96 2.93 4.56
CA SER A 520 -2.12 2.53 3.42
C SER A 520 -1.09 1.43 3.75
N ALA A 521 -0.63 1.38 5.00
CA ALA A 521 0.35 0.40 5.47
C ALA A 521 -0.29 -0.78 6.25
N LEU A 522 -1.61 -0.93 6.19
CA LEU A 522 -2.33 -1.95 6.94
C LEU A 522 -2.75 -3.11 6.03
N ASP A 523 -2.68 -4.31 6.60
CA ASP A 523 -3.24 -5.51 5.97
C ASP A 523 -4.74 -5.35 5.72
N VAL A 524 -5.25 -6.03 4.71
CA VAL A 524 -6.64 -5.98 4.28
C VAL A 524 -7.62 -6.20 5.43
N SER A 525 -7.39 -7.21 6.29
CA SER A 525 -8.25 -7.52 7.43
C SER A 525 -8.29 -6.41 8.48
N VAL A 526 -7.17 -5.73 8.70
CA VAL A 526 -7.05 -4.63 9.66
C VAL A 526 -7.56 -3.32 9.05
N ARG A 527 -7.39 -3.15 7.72
CA ARG A 527 -7.87 -1.98 6.96
C ARG A 527 -9.39 -1.80 7.16
N ALA A 528 -10.19 -2.82 6.90
CA ALA A 528 -11.64 -2.78 7.06
C ALA A 528 -12.05 -2.43 8.51
N GLN A 529 -11.37 -2.99 9.50
CA GLN A 529 -11.64 -2.68 10.93
C GLN A 529 -11.34 -1.23 11.28
N VAL A 530 -10.24 -0.64 10.74
CA VAL A 530 -9.88 0.76 11.03
C VAL A 530 -10.80 1.73 10.28
N LEU A 531 -11.23 1.39 9.06
CA LEU A 531 -12.19 2.20 8.30
C LEU A 531 -13.55 2.24 9.00
N ASN A 532 -14.09 1.09 9.42
CA ASN A 532 -15.33 1.02 10.20
C ASN A 532 -15.20 1.81 11.50
N LEU A 533 -14.08 1.65 12.23
CA LEU A 533 -13.83 2.40 13.47
C LEU A 533 -13.81 3.92 13.23
N LEU A 534 -13.18 4.39 12.16
CA LEU A 534 -13.17 5.80 11.82
C LEU A 534 -14.56 6.32 11.48
N ALA A 535 -15.34 5.54 10.71
CA ALA A 535 -16.73 5.89 10.39
C ALA A 535 -17.58 6.05 11.66
N ASP A 536 -17.52 5.05 12.56
CA ASP A 536 -18.24 5.07 13.84
C ASP A 536 -17.86 6.28 14.69
N LEU A 537 -16.56 6.55 14.86
CA LEU A 537 -16.07 7.66 15.68
C LEU A 537 -16.41 9.03 15.08
N VAL A 538 -16.38 9.17 13.75
CA VAL A 538 -16.79 10.40 13.05
C VAL A 538 -18.27 10.66 13.30
N ASP A 539 -19.13 9.63 13.23
CA ASP A 539 -20.56 9.76 13.50
C ASP A 539 -20.85 10.02 14.98
N GLU A 540 -20.26 9.25 15.87
CA GLU A 540 -20.48 9.36 17.32
C GLU A 540 -20.09 10.73 17.87
N TYR A 541 -18.96 11.28 17.42
CA TYR A 541 -18.46 12.59 17.90
C TYR A 541 -18.88 13.76 17.00
N GLY A 542 -19.62 13.54 15.92
CA GLY A 542 -20.06 14.59 14.99
C GLY A 542 -18.89 15.36 14.35
N LEU A 543 -17.84 14.64 13.97
CA LEU A 543 -16.59 15.22 13.45
C LEU A 543 -16.71 15.61 11.99
N THR A 544 -15.97 16.64 11.58
CA THR A 544 -15.67 16.88 10.17
C THR A 544 -14.40 16.11 9.82
N LEU A 545 -14.44 15.33 8.72
CA LEU A 545 -13.35 14.49 8.28
C LEU A 545 -12.75 15.01 6.97
N VAL A 546 -11.42 15.19 6.93
CA VAL A 546 -10.66 15.31 5.68
C VAL A 546 -9.79 14.06 5.57
N PHE A 547 -10.13 13.20 4.63
CA PHE A 547 -9.49 11.90 4.44
C PHE A 547 -8.64 11.90 3.18
N VAL A 548 -7.33 11.76 3.33
CA VAL A 548 -6.39 11.70 2.21
C VAL A 548 -6.06 10.26 1.90
N SER A 549 -6.15 9.90 0.62
CA SER A 549 -5.78 8.58 0.12
C SER A 549 -5.26 8.68 -1.32
N HIS A 550 -4.53 7.69 -1.75
CA HIS A 550 -4.25 7.43 -3.16
C HIS A 550 -5.23 6.41 -3.76
N ASP A 551 -6.06 5.77 -2.94
CA ASP A 551 -7.07 4.79 -3.33
C ASP A 551 -8.48 5.37 -3.21
N LEU A 552 -9.15 5.55 -4.35
CA LEU A 552 -10.49 6.11 -4.43
C LEU A 552 -11.55 5.16 -3.86
N ASN A 553 -11.32 3.83 -3.89
CA ASN A 553 -12.27 2.86 -3.32
C ASN A 553 -12.41 3.03 -1.80
N VAL A 554 -11.29 3.31 -1.12
CA VAL A 554 -11.30 3.60 0.32
C VAL A 554 -12.06 4.89 0.63
N VAL A 555 -11.84 5.94 -0.20
CA VAL A 555 -12.52 7.24 -0.04
C VAL A 555 -14.02 7.10 -0.26
N ARG A 556 -14.44 6.30 -1.24
CA ARG A 556 -15.85 6.04 -1.55
C ARG A 556 -16.64 5.50 -0.36
N HIS A 557 -16.00 4.69 0.47
CA HIS A 557 -16.66 4.14 1.66
C HIS A 557 -16.83 5.14 2.81
N LEU A 558 -15.90 6.10 2.95
CA LEU A 558 -15.86 7.01 4.11
C LEU A 558 -16.37 8.42 3.83
N CYS A 559 -16.29 8.90 2.59
CA CYS A 559 -16.46 10.30 2.26
C CYS A 559 -17.64 10.55 1.33
N ASP A 560 -18.43 11.61 1.61
CA ASP A 560 -19.59 12.02 0.82
C ASP A 560 -19.16 12.80 -0.43
N SER A 561 -18.05 13.55 -0.33
CA SER A 561 -17.50 14.37 -1.41
C SER A 561 -16.01 14.10 -1.59
N VAL A 562 -15.51 14.33 -2.79
CA VAL A 562 -14.10 14.11 -3.14
C VAL A 562 -13.57 15.25 -3.99
N ILE A 563 -12.29 15.59 -3.79
CA ILE A 563 -11.48 16.38 -4.69
C ILE A 563 -10.32 15.54 -5.21
N VAL A 564 -10.11 15.58 -6.53
CA VAL A 564 -9.03 14.87 -7.21
C VAL A 564 -7.93 15.85 -7.53
N MET A 565 -6.73 15.60 -7.01
CA MET A 565 -5.57 16.47 -7.16
C MET A 565 -4.54 15.90 -8.13
N GLN A 566 -4.10 16.72 -9.10
CA GLN A 566 -2.99 16.41 -9.99
C GLN A 566 -2.02 17.60 -10.08
N SER A 567 -0.74 17.37 -9.84
CA SER A 567 0.32 18.38 -10.02
C SER A 567 0.06 19.72 -9.34
N GLY A 568 -0.59 19.71 -8.18
CA GLY A 568 -0.89 20.91 -7.36
C GLY A 568 -2.19 21.61 -7.71
N GLU A 569 -3.04 21.04 -8.56
CA GLU A 569 -4.34 21.57 -8.96
C GLU A 569 -5.46 20.59 -8.61
N ILE A 570 -6.68 21.09 -8.38
CA ILE A 570 -7.90 20.27 -8.32
C ILE A 570 -8.38 20.12 -9.76
N VAL A 571 -8.37 18.88 -10.27
CA VAL A 571 -8.77 18.58 -11.64
C VAL A 571 -10.22 18.12 -11.74
N GLU A 572 -10.76 17.59 -10.65
CA GLU A 572 -12.16 17.18 -10.54
C GLU A 572 -12.65 17.26 -9.09
N ALA A 573 -13.91 17.63 -8.88
CA ALA A 573 -14.53 17.68 -7.56
C ALA A 573 -16.03 17.37 -7.68
N GLY A 574 -16.60 16.73 -6.67
CA GLY A 574 -18.02 16.40 -6.66
C GLY A 574 -18.40 15.43 -5.56
N SER A 575 -19.64 14.88 -5.64
CA SER A 575 -19.99 13.75 -4.78
C SER A 575 -19.11 12.55 -5.11
N THR A 576 -18.70 11.82 -4.11
CA THR A 576 -17.79 10.67 -4.30
C THR A 576 -18.35 9.65 -5.28
N GLU A 577 -19.66 9.38 -5.19
CA GLU A 577 -20.34 8.44 -6.10
C GLU A 577 -20.37 8.94 -7.55
N THR A 578 -20.59 10.24 -7.79
CA THR A 578 -20.60 10.83 -9.13
C THR A 578 -19.20 10.76 -9.77
N VAL A 579 -18.17 11.18 -9.04
CA VAL A 579 -16.78 11.16 -9.52
C VAL A 579 -16.31 9.72 -9.80
N TYR A 580 -16.78 8.75 -9.00
CA TYR A 580 -16.42 7.35 -9.19
C TYR A 580 -17.09 6.72 -10.41
N ARG A 581 -18.43 6.94 -10.59
CA ARG A 581 -19.20 6.30 -11.66
C ARG A 581 -19.06 6.98 -13.02
N ALA A 582 -18.95 8.30 -13.03
CA ALA A 582 -18.93 9.11 -14.24
C ALA A 582 -17.79 10.15 -14.20
N PRO A 583 -16.51 9.72 -14.12
CA PRO A 583 -15.37 10.62 -14.07
C PRO A 583 -15.24 11.41 -15.36
N GLN A 584 -15.17 12.74 -15.25
CA GLN A 584 -15.10 13.64 -16.41
C GLN A 584 -13.65 13.89 -16.84
N HIS A 585 -12.74 14.00 -15.89
CA HIS A 585 -11.36 14.32 -16.18
C HIS A 585 -10.54 13.06 -16.56
N PRO A 586 -9.73 13.09 -17.66
CA PRO A 586 -8.94 11.92 -18.09
C PRO A 586 -8.00 11.36 -17.04
N TYR A 587 -7.51 12.19 -16.12
CA TYR A 587 -6.68 11.75 -15.01
C TYR A 587 -7.48 10.92 -13.99
N THR A 588 -8.69 11.36 -13.63
CA THR A 588 -9.59 10.62 -12.73
C THR A 588 -9.95 9.26 -13.33
N GLN A 589 -10.26 9.23 -14.64
CA GLN A 589 -10.52 7.99 -15.36
C GLN A 589 -9.34 7.01 -15.27
N ARG A 590 -8.10 7.49 -15.48
CA ARG A 590 -6.90 6.67 -15.32
C ARG A 590 -6.69 6.22 -13.88
N LEU A 591 -6.93 7.09 -12.90
CA LEU A 591 -6.77 6.76 -11.48
C LEU A 591 -7.71 5.63 -11.07
N ILE A 592 -8.99 5.69 -11.48
CA ILE A 592 -9.98 4.64 -11.24
C ILE A 592 -9.59 3.35 -11.97
N ALA A 593 -9.22 3.43 -13.25
CA ALA A 593 -8.79 2.27 -14.03
C ALA A 593 -7.52 1.59 -13.51
N SER A 594 -6.67 2.32 -12.80
CA SER A 594 -5.45 1.79 -12.17
C SER A 594 -5.70 1.18 -10.80
N SER A 595 -6.82 1.51 -10.16
CA SER A 595 -7.20 0.98 -8.85
C SER A 595 -7.64 -0.47 -9.01
N LEU A 596 -6.90 -1.38 -8.36
CA LEU A 596 -7.17 -2.80 -8.41
C LEU A 596 -8.29 -3.15 -7.42
N THR A 597 -9.48 -3.50 -7.91
CA THR A 597 -10.50 -4.12 -7.07
C THR A 597 -10.51 -5.63 -7.30
N LEU A 598 -10.76 -6.38 -6.22
CA LEU A 598 -10.82 -7.84 -6.32
C LEU A 598 -11.84 -8.30 -7.39
N ARG A 599 -13.02 -7.67 -7.43
CA ARG A 599 -14.07 -7.99 -8.40
C ARG A 599 -13.64 -7.74 -9.85
N GLN A 600 -13.04 -6.58 -10.13
CA GLN A 600 -12.57 -6.25 -11.48
C GLN A 600 -11.47 -7.21 -11.95
N GLU A 601 -10.50 -7.52 -11.09
CA GLU A 601 -9.43 -8.43 -11.46
C GLU A 601 -9.93 -9.87 -11.66
N LEU A 602 -10.92 -10.33 -10.88
CA LEU A 602 -11.58 -11.62 -11.12
C LEU A 602 -12.38 -11.64 -12.43
N GLN A 603 -13.05 -10.52 -12.80
CA GLN A 603 -13.73 -10.39 -14.10
C GLN A 603 -12.76 -10.49 -15.28
N HIS A 604 -11.55 -9.96 -15.15
CA HIS A 604 -10.52 -10.04 -16.20
C HIS A 604 -9.80 -11.40 -16.23
N ALA A 605 -9.73 -12.10 -15.10
CA ALA A 605 -9.02 -13.38 -14.96
C ALA A 605 -9.83 -14.58 -15.46
N PHE A 606 -11.16 -14.49 -15.50
CA PHE A 606 -12.11 -15.57 -15.81
C PHE A 606 -13.03 -15.24 -16.97
#